data_3820cea2cc2281271c9b9258f2d25525
#
_entry.id   3820cea2cc2281271c9b9258f2d25525
#
_cell.length_a   1.000
_cell.length_b   1.000
_cell.length_c   1.000
_cell.angle_alpha   90.00
_cell.angle_beta   90.00
_cell.angle_gamma   90.00
#
_symmetry.space_group_name_H-M   'P 1'
#
loop_
_entity.id
_entity.type
_entity.pdbx_description
1 polymer ?
#
loop_
_entity_poly.entity_id
_entity_poly.type
_entity_poly.pdbx_seq_one_letter_code
_entity_poly.pdbx_strand_id
1 'polypeptide(L)'
;LPNDARRQRQMCIRDRVNPKALAAVVRDFFGRSQLSQFMDQINPLSELTHKRRLSALGPGGLNRDRAGFEVRDVHPSHYGRICPIETPEGPNIGLINSMGCYARINEFGFIETPYRRIVKGKVSKKIDYLTADQEESYLIAQANNPIDDKGVFQTEKITVRHLGEFIEVDPTEATYMDVSPKQLVSVAASLIPFLEHDDANRALMGSNM
;
A
#
# COMPACT_ATOMS: atom_id res chain seq x y z
N LEU A 1 -16.99 -54.81 5.00
CA LEU A 1 -16.84 -54.51 3.56
C LEU A 1 -17.10 -53.05 3.14
N PRO A 2 -17.50 -52.11 4.00
CA PRO A 2 -17.63 -50.70 3.57
C PRO A 2 -16.30 -49.94 3.36
N ASN A 3 -15.21 -50.43 3.96
CA ASN A 3 -13.90 -49.71 3.89
C ASN A 3 -13.15 -49.92 2.57
N ASP A 4 -13.32 -51.09 1.92
CA ASP A 4 -12.65 -51.35 0.65
C ASP A 4 -13.26 -50.57 -0.51
N ALA A 5 -14.56 -50.41 -0.53
CA ALA A 5 -15.25 -49.62 -1.53
C ALA A 5 -14.91 -48.09 -1.41
N ARG A 6 -14.67 -47.59 -0.19
CA ARG A 6 -14.17 -46.21 0.03
C ARG A 6 -12.71 -46.07 -0.42
N ARG A 7 -11.85 -47.03 -0.13
CA ARG A 7 -10.45 -47.04 -0.60
C ARG A 7 -10.36 -47.14 -2.12
N GLN A 8 -11.17 -47.99 -2.77
CA GLN A 8 -11.24 -48.06 -4.23
C GLN A 8 -11.75 -46.78 -4.87
N ARG A 9 -12.77 -46.09 -4.30
CA ARG A 9 -13.23 -44.79 -4.79
C ARG A 9 -12.17 -43.71 -4.63
N GLN A 10 -11.43 -43.70 -3.53
CA GLN A 10 -10.33 -42.76 -3.32
C GLN A 10 -9.16 -43.03 -4.27
N MET A 11 -8.82 -44.28 -4.55
CA MET A 11 -7.83 -44.63 -5.57
C MET A 11 -8.28 -44.16 -6.97
N CYS A 12 -9.52 -44.44 -7.36
CA CYS A 12 -10.04 -44.00 -8.66
C CYS A 12 -10.08 -42.47 -8.85
N ILE A 13 -10.28 -41.70 -7.77
CA ILE A 13 -10.24 -40.23 -7.82
C ILE A 13 -8.79 -39.73 -7.94
N ARG A 14 -7.86 -40.35 -7.23
CA ARG A 14 -6.42 -40.01 -7.33
C ARG A 14 -5.85 -40.28 -8.72
N ASP A 15 -6.28 -41.36 -9.36
CA ASP A 15 -5.82 -41.75 -10.71
C ASP A 15 -6.43 -40.87 -11.82
N ARG A 16 -7.59 -40.25 -11.58
CA ARG A 16 -8.28 -39.39 -12.57
C ARG A 16 -7.73 -37.95 -12.60
N VAL A 17 -7.18 -37.45 -11.50
CA VAL A 17 -6.59 -36.12 -11.43
C VAL A 17 -5.08 -36.25 -11.45
N ASN A 18 -4.44 -35.73 -12.48
CA ASN A 18 -2.98 -35.70 -12.57
C ASN A 18 -2.43 -34.49 -11.77
N PRO A 19 -1.91 -34.68 -10.54
CA PRO A 19 -1.38 -33.58 -9.74
C PRO A 19 -0.08 -33.04 -10.28
N LYS A 20 0.61 -33.76 -11.19
CA LYS A 20 1.92 -33.38 -11.71
C LYS A 20 1.84 -32.09 -12.52
N ALA A 21 0.78 -31.87 -13.28
CA ALA A 21 0.58 -30.65 -14.06
C ALA A 21 0.48 -29.41 -13.14
N LEU A 22 -0.35 -29.49 -12.10
CA LEU A 22 -0.50 -28.41 -11.12
C LEU A 22 0.80 -28.19 -10.33
N ALA A 23 1.42 -29.27 -9.86
CA ALA A 23 2.69 -29.19 -9.13
C ALA A 23 3.82 -28.60 -9.99
N ALA A 24 3.83 -28.84 -11.30
CA ALA A 24 4.80 -28.26 -12.24
C ALA A 24 4.64 -26.73 -12.33
N VAL A 25 3.41 -26.23 -12.47
CA VAL A 25 3.13 -24.77 -12.55
C VAL A 25 3.53 -24.06 -11.25
N VAL A 26 3.16 -24.65 -10.09
CA VAL A 26 3.52 -24.09 -8.79
C VAL A 26 5.04 -24.07 -8.62
N ARG A 27 5.73 -25.14 -8.96
CA ARG A 27 7.20 -25.23 -8.88
C ARG A 27 7.89 -24.23 -9.83
N ASP A 28 7.35 -24.06 -11.02
CA ASP A 28 7.87 -23.12 -12.01
C ASP A 28 7.74 -21.68 -11.52
N PHE A 29 6.59 -21.33 -10.92
CA PHE A 29 6.40 -20.01 -10.30
C PHE A 29 7.43 -19.73 -9.19
N PHE A 30 7.58 -20.63 -8.21
CA PHE A 30 8.52 -20.43 -7.10
C PHE A 30 9.99 -20.53 -7.50
N GLY A 31 10.32 -21.25 -8.58
CA GLY A 31 11.70 -21.45 -9.02
C GLY A 31 12.18 -20.48 -10.08
N ARG A 32 11.30 -19.90 -10.89
CA ARG A 32 11.68 -19.12 -12.08
C ARG A 32 11.05 -17.74 -12.16
N SER A 33 9.98 -17.46 -11.41
CA SER A 33 9.31 -16.17 -11.46
C SER A 33 10.21 -15.05 -10.90
N GLN A 34 10.28 -13.92 -11.60
CA GLN A 34 10.95 -12.72 -11.12
C GLN A 34 10.33 -12.15 -9.83
N LEU A 35 9.05 -12.43 -9.58
CA LEU A 35 8.33 -11.99 -8.38
C LEU A 35 8.57 -12.88 -7.16
N SER A 36 9.00 -14.12 -7.39
CA SER A 36 9.42 -15.03 -6.31
C SER A 36 10.89 -14.79 -6.00
N GLN A 37 11.18 -14.12 -4.90
CA GLN A 37 12.51 -13.69 -4.51
C GLN A 37 12.93 -14.34 -3.21
N PHE A 38 14.25 -14.47 -3.02
CA PHE A 38 14.81 -14.85 -1.73
C PHE A 38 14.57 -13.72 -0.73
N MET A 39 13.98 -14.04 0.41
CA MET A 39 13.58 -13.02 1.40
C MET A 39 14.80 -12.43 2.11
N ASP A 40 14.82 -11.09 2.21
CA ASP A 40 15.81 -10.40 3.04
C ASP A 40 15.51 -10.67 4.52
N GLN A 41 16.44 -11.29 5.23
CA GLN A 41 16.29 -11.74 6.62
C GLN A 41 17.41 -11.22 7.54
N ILE A 42 17.99 -10.08 7.25
CA ILE A 42 19.05 -9.48 8.09
C ILE A 42 18.47 -9.11 9.46
N ASN A 43 17.27 -8.54 9.48
CA ASN A 43 16.51 -8.18 10.67
C ASN A 43 15.00 -8.27 10.40
N PRO A 44 14.14 -8.26 11.45
CA PRO A 44 12.68 -8.33 11.27
C PRO A 44 12.09 -7.19 10.41
N LEU A 45 12.66 -5.98 10.46
CA LEU A 45 12.21 -4.86 9.64
C LEU A 45 12.47 -5.13 8.16
N SER A 46 13.62 -5.69 7.81
CA SER A 46 13.99 -6.09 6.44
C SER A 46 13.01 -7.11 5.87
N GLU A 47 12.60 -8.11 6.66
CA GLU A 47 11.58 -9.07 6.26
C GLU A 47 10.23 -8.40 5.99
N LEU A 48 9.81 -7.50 6.88
CA LEU A 48 8.53 -6.80 6.75
C LEU A 48 8.50 -5.90 5.52
N THR A 49 9.55 -5.13 5.29
CA THR A 49 9.65 -4.24 4.13
C THR A 49 9.69 -5.02 2.83
N HIS A 50 10.39 -6.15 2.78
CA HIS A 50 10.41 -7.02 1.59
C HIS A 50 9.03 -7.59 1.27
N LYS A 51 8.25 -8.01 2.28
CA LYS A 51 6.89 -8.52 2.11
C LYS A 51 5.89 -7.46 1.64
N ARG A 52 6.16 -6.18 1.90
CA ARG A 52 5.32 -5.03 1.51
C ARG A 52 5.81 -4.31 0.26
N ARG A 53 6.77 -4.89 -0.45
CA ARG A 53 7.34 -4.31 -1.67
C ARG A 53 6.39 -4.48 -2.85
N LEU A 54 6.26 -3.42 -3.65
CA LEU A 54 5.49 -3.36 -4.88
C LEU A 54 6.44 -3.24 -6.06
N SER A 55 6.33 -4.13 -7.04
CA SER A 55 7.16 -4.10 -8.25
C SER A 55 6.29 -3.85 -9.47
N ALA A 56 6.69 -2.88 -10.30
CA ALA A 56 6.09 -2.66 -11.62
C ALA A 56 6.67 -3.60 -12.69
N LEU A 57 7.73 -4.33 -12.35
CA LEU A 57 8.43 -5.27 -13.23
C LEU A 57 7.82 -6.67 -13.15
N GLY A 58 8.10 -7.50 -14.14
CA GLY A 58 7.71 -8.91 -14.14
C GLY A 58 6.73 -9.27 -15.24
N PRO A 59 6.19 -10.49 -15.24
CA PRO A 59 5.21 -10.95 -16.22
C PRO A 59 3.95 -10.06 -16.21
N GLY A 60 3.61 -9.47 -17.36
CA GLY A 60 2.49 -8.53 -17.48
C GLY A 60 2.77 -7.12 -17.01
N GLY A 61 3.96 -6.83 -16.48
CA GLY A 61 4.40 -5.50 -16.04
C GLY A 61 5.26 -4.77 -17.08
N LEU A 62 5.96 -3.73 -16.60
CA LEU A 62 6.82 -2.90 -17.41
C LEU A 62 8.19 -3.56 -17.65
N ASN A 63 8.83 -3.20 -18.77
CA ASN A 63 10.23 -3.49 -19.01
C ASN A 63 11.07 -2.30 -18.54
N ARG A 64 12.14 -2.57 -17.79
CA ARG A 64 13.07 -1.55 -17.25
C ARG A 64 13.56 -0.58 -18.32
N ASP A 65 13.96 -1.10 -19.48
CA ASP A 65 14.57 -0.30 -20.55
C ASP A 65 13.56 0.57 -21.29
N ARG A 66 12.27 0.24 -21.20
CA ARG A 66 11.17 0.96 -21.86
C ARG A 66 10.39 1.86 -20.90
N ALA A 67 10.69 1.82 -19.61
CA ALA A 67 10.03 2.65 -18.61
C ALA A 67 10.57 4.08 -18.67
N GLY A 68 9.75 5.00 -19.16
CA GLY A 68 10.02 6.45 -19.17
C GLY A 68 9.94 7.10 -17.78
N PHE A 69 10.13 8.41 -17.72
CA PHE A 69 10.05 9.17 -16.48
C PHE A 69 8.63 9.17 -15.90
N GLU A 70 7.59 9.26 -16.73
CA GLU A 70 6.20 9.35 -16.31
C GLU A 70 5.75 8.21 -15.39
N VAL A 71 6.21 6.97 -15.68
CA VAL A 71 5.85 5.80 -14.87
C VAL A 71 6.69 5.67 -13.59
N ARG A 72 7.73 6.48 -13.44
CA ARG A 72 8.64 6.51 -12.27
C ARG A 72 8.30 7.62 -11.31
N ASP A 73 7.50 8.60 -11.74
CA ASP A 73 7.11 9.75 -10.95
C ASP A 73 6.06 9.39 -9.89
N VAL A 74 5.99 10.24 -8.88
CA VAL A 74 4.97 10.15 -7.82
C VAL A 74 3.68 10.77 -8.31
N HIS A 75 2.61 10.00 -8.30
CA HIS A 75 1.28 10.47 -8.67
C HIS A 75 0.45 10.78 -7.41
N PRO A 76 -0.49 11.75 -7.43
CA PRO A 76 -1.36 12.05 -6.29
C PRO A 76 -2.14 10.85 -5.73
N SER A 77 -2.52 9.88 -6.58
CA SER A 77 -3.18 8.63 -6.17
C SER A 77 -2.31 7.72 -5.27
N HIS A 78 -0.99 7.97 -5.21
CA HIS A 78 -0.07 7.24 -4.34
C HIS A 78 -0.22 7.63 -2.86
N TYR A 79 -0.89 8.73 -2.57
CA TYR A 79 -1.05 9.24 -1.20
C TYR A 79 -1.64 8.18 -0.27
N GLY A 80 -0.94 7.90 0.82
CA GLY A 80 -1.34 6.89 1.80
C GLY A 80 -1.28 5.43 1.33
N ARG A 81 -0.97 5.17 0.07
CA ARG A 81 -0.91 3.82 -0.55
C ARG A 81 0.50 3.38 -0.85
N ILE A 82 1.26 4.24 -1.50
CA ILE A 82 2.64 3.99 -1.93
C ILE A 82 3.52 5.07 -1.33
N CYS A 83 4.60 4.67 -0.67
CA CYS A 83 5.56 5.60 -0.08
C CYS A 83 6.29 6.38 -1.20
N PRO A 84 6.30 7.72 -1.15
CA PRO A 84 6.98 8.53 -2.15
C PRO A 84 8.51 8.56 -1.97
N ILE A 85 9.02 8.11 -0.83
CA ILE A 85 10.43 8.20 -0.45
C ILE A 85 11.14 6.87 -0.68
N GLU A 86 10.57 5.75 -0.21
CA GLU A 86 11.23 4.45 -0.24
C GLU A 86 11.16 3.82 -1.63
N THR A 87 12.25 3.96 -2.40
CA THR A 87 12.48 3.34 -3.71
C THR A 87 13.97 3.05 -3.87
N PRO A 88 14.39 2.01 -4.63
CA PRO A 88 15.80 1.76 -4.90
C PRO A 88 16.45 2.93 -5.65
N GLU A 89 17.74 3.09 -5.46
CA GLU A 89 18.57 3.98 -6.27
C GLU A 89 19.03 3.26 -7.56
N GLY A 90 19.20 4.03 -8.62
CA GLY A 90 19.69 3.51 -9.90
C GLY A 90 18.60 3.13 -10.90
N PRO A 91 18.80 2.10 -11.74
CA PRO A 91 17.93 1.83 -12.91
C PRO A 91 16.49 1.42 -12.53
N ASN A 92 16.25 0.97 -11.29
CA ASN A 92 14.94 0.56 -10.80
C ASN A 92 14.18 1.65 -10.04
N ILE A 93 14.69 2.87 -10.01
CA ILE A 93 14.06 4.00 -9.31
C ILE A 93 12.61 4.19 -9.80
N GLY A 94 11.66 4.33 -8.88
CA GLY A 94 10.26 4.51 -9.19
C GLY A 94 9.51 3.26 -9.72
N LEU A 95 10.23 2.19 -10.06
CA LEU A 95 9.64 0.92 -10.54
C LEU A 95 9.43 -0.10 -9.42
N ILE A 96 10.19 0.02 -8.34
CA ILE A 96 10.05 -0.78 -7.13
C ILE A 96 9.75 0.18 -5.99
N ASN A 97 8.60 0.01 -5.36
CA ASN A 97 8.10 0.89 -4.32
C ASN A 97 7.68 0.07 -3.09
N SER A 98 7.40 0.74 -1.99
CA SER A 98 6.88 0.13 -0.77
C SER A 98 5.49 0.64 -0.44
N MET A 99 4.66 -0.24 0.13
CA MET A 99 3.32 0.15 0.60
C MET A 99 3.41 1.10 1.79
N GLY A 100 2.49 2.08 1.84
CA GLY A 100 2.31 2.94 3.00
C GLY A 100 2.00 2.16 4.28
N CYS A 101 2.29 2.75 5.45
CA CYS A 101 2.15 2.08 6.76
C CYS A 101 0.77 1.45 6.97
N TYR A 102 -0.29 2.18 6.64
CA TYR A 102 -1.67 1.76 6.89
C TYR A 102 -2.38 1.21 5.64
N ALA A 103 -1.68 1.17 4.50
CA ALA A 103 -2.22 0.65 3.27
C ALA A 103 -2.49 -0.86 3.35
N ARG A 104 -3.58 -1.30 2.76
CA ARG A 104 -3.92 -2.71 2.59
C ARG A 104 -4.39 -2.97 1.15
N ILE A 105 -4.42 -4.22 0.76
CA ILE A 105 -4.93 -4.66 -0.54
C ILE A 105 -6.33 -5.23 -0.32
N ASN A 106 -7.30 -4.80 -1.13
CA ASN A 106 -8.66 -5.33 -1.09
C ASN A 106 -8.79 -6.66 -1.87
N GLU A 107 -9.99 -7.25 -1.86
CA GLU A 107 -10.28 -8.52 -2.53
C GLU A 107 -10.10 -8.46 -4.06
N PHE A 108 -10.16 -7.28 -4.65
CA PHE A 108 -9.98 -7.03 -6.09
C PHE A 108 -8.52 -6.71 -6.47
N GLY A 109 -7.61 -6.61 -5.51
CA GLY A 109 -6.21 -6.28 -5.74
C GLY A 109 -5.87 -4.78 -5.73
N PHE A 110 -6.83 -3.88 -5.43
CA PHE A 110 -6.56 -2.45 -5.28
C PHE A 110 -6.00 -2.11 -3.91
N ILE A 111 -5.13 -1.11 -3.87
CA ILE A 111 -4.57 -0.62 -2.61
C ILE A 111 -5.54 0.40 -2.01
N GLU A 112 -5.94 0.17 -0.78
CA GLU A 112 -6.82 1.03 0.01
C GLU A 112 -6.06 1.67 1.17
N THR A 113 -6.51 2.85 1.57
CA THR A 113 -5.97 3.56 2.73
C THR A 113 -7.09 3.95 3.69
N PRO A 114 -6.86 3.95 5.02
CA PRO A 114 -7.89 4.25 6.00
C PRO A 114 -8.07 5.76 6.17
N TYR A 115 -9.33 6.17 6.35
CA TYR A 115 -9.72 7.53 6.66
C TYR A 115 -10.75 7.53 7.80
N ARG A 116 -10.72 8.58 8.63
CA ARG A 116 -11.74 8.84 9.64
C ARG A 116 -12.90 9.60 9.02
N ARG A 117 -14.10 9.13 9.22
CA ARG A 117 -15.29 9.80 8.69
C ARG A 117 -15.64 11.04 9.50
N ILE A 118 -15.94 12.14 8.83
CA ILE A 118 -16.43 13.39 9.43
C ILE A 118 -17.95 13.44 9.24
N VAL A 119 -18.66 13.84 10.28
CA VAL A 119 -20.12 14.03 10.26
C VAL A 119 -20.43 15.38 10.87
N LYS A 120 -20.93 16.34 10.09
CA LYS A 120 -21.30 17.70 10.52
C LYS A 120 -20.15 18.40 11.28
N GLY A 121 -18.95 18.41 10.71
CA GLY A 121 -17.78 19.05 11.30
C GLY A 121 -17.18 18.32 12.52
N LYS A 122 -17.62 17.09 12.80
CA LYS A 122 -17.10 16.27 13.89
C LYS A 122 -16.46 14.99 13.37
N VAL A 123 -15.21 14.74 13.76
CA VAL A 123 -14.47 13.53 13.42
C VAL A 123 -14.98 12.34 14.19
N SER A 124 -15.41 11.31 13.49
CA SER A 124 -15.89 10.06 14.06
C SER A 124 -14.72 9.10 14.35
N LYS A 125 -14.95 8.14 15.26
CA LYS A 125 -14.03 7.00 15.46
C LYS A 125 -14.15 5.94 14.36
N LYS A 126 -15.16 6.05 13.48
CA LYS A 126 -15.35 5.10 12.38
C LYS A 126 -14.27 5.32 11.34
N ILE A 127 -13.60 4.23 10.95
CA ILE A 127 -12.58 4.19 9.92
C ILE A 127 -13.16 3.48 8.70
N ASP A 128 -13.12 4.15 7.57
CA ASP A 128 -13.49 3.61 6.28
C ASP A 128 -12.22 3.51 5.42
N TYR A 129 -12.11 2.44 4.62
CA TYR A 129 -11.00 2.26 3.69
C TYR A 129 -11.46 2.68 2.30
N LEU A 130 -10.69 3.55 1.65
CA LEU A 130 -11.01 4.09 0.34
C LEU A 130 -9.94 3.73 -0.68
N THR A 131 -10.39 3.39 -1.88
CA THR A 131 -9.55 3.29 -3.08
C THR A 131 -9.28 4.68 -3.66
N ALA A 132 -8.33 4.82 -4.59
CA ALA A 132 -7.94 6.13 -5.12
C ALA A 132 -9.08 6.83 -5.89
N ASP A 133 -9.84 6.06 -6.66
CA ASP A 133 -11.02 6.54 -7.41
C ASP A 133 -12.14 7.06 -6.50
N GLN A 134 -12.38 6.37 -5.38
CA GLN A 134 -13.34 6.83 -4.39
C GLN A 134 -12.88 8.10 -3.68
N GLU A 135 -11.59 8.19 -3.40
CA GLU A 135 -10.97 9.34 -2.72
C GLU A 135 -11.15 10.64 -3.49
N GLU A 136 -11.05 10.61 -4.82
CA GLU A 136 -11.23 11.78 -5.68
C GLU A 136 -12.58 12.47 -5.51
N SER A 137 -13.60 11.74 -5.07
CA SER A 137 -14.96 12.25 -4.86
C SER A 137 -15.14 13.00 -3.54
N TYR A 138 -14.14 12.98 -2.64
CA TYR A 138 -14.28 13.48 -1.28
C TYR A 138 -13.30 14.59 -0.94
N LEU A 139 -13.70 15.44 0.02
CA LEU A 139 -12.84 16.44 0.65
C LEU A 139 -12.21 15.82 1.90
N ILE A 140 -10.88 15.66 1.88
CA ILE A 140 -10.16 14.95 2.93
C ILE A 140 -9.30 15.92 3.73
N ALA A 141 -9.62 16.08 5.01
CA ALA A 141 -8.86 16.92 5.92
C ALA A 141 -7.52 16.26 6.31
N GLN A 142 -6.48 17.05 6.40
CA GLN A 142 -5.16 16.57 6.85
C GLN A 142 -5.16 16.23 8.34
N ALA A 143 -4.33 15.24 8.73
CA ALA A 143 -4.21 14.77 10.11
C ALA A 143 -3.62 15.82 11.09
N ASN A 144 -2.96 16.86 10.58
CA ASN A 144 -2.34 17.93 11.37
C ASN A 144 -3.32 19.05 11.78
N ASN A 145 -4.56 19.05 11.24
CA ASN A 145 -5.57 20.01 11.68
C ASN A 145 -5.88 19.83 13.18
N PRO A 146 -5.90 20.93 13.99
CA PRO A 146 -6.13 20.85 15.41
C PRO A 146 -7.57 20.41 15.71
N ILE A 147 -7.69 19.37 16.54
CA ILE A 147 -8.98 18.78 16.95
C ILE A 147 -9.07 18.76 18.47
N ASP A 148 -10.25 19.06 19.01
CA ASP A 148 -10.57 18.89 20.43
C ASP A 148 -10.75 17.42 20.79
N ASP A 149 -10.68 17.08 22.07
CA ASP A 149 -10.92 15.71 22.61
C ASP A 149 -12.31 15.15 22.22
N LYS A 150 -13.25 16.03 21.91
CA LYS A 150 -14.59 15.68 21.41
C LYS A 150 -14.65 15.42 19.90
N GLY A 151 -13.53 15.62 19.18
CA GLY A 151 -13.42 15.44 17.74
C GLY A 151 -13.93 16.63 16.91
N VAL A 152 -14.03 17.81 17.48
CA VAL A 152 -14.44 19.04 16.78
C VAL A 152 -13.20 19.83 16.37
N PHE A 153 -13.17 20.38 15.15
CA PHE A 153 -12.08 21.24 14.70
C PHE A 153 -12.08 22.56 15.49
N GLN A 154 -10.88 23.02 15.84
CA GLN A 154 -10.69 24.25 16.61
C GLN A 154 -10.55 25.50 15.74
N THR A 155 -10.37 25.32 14.45
CA THR A 155 -10.16 26.40 13.45
C THR A 155 -11.43 26.64 12.65
N GLU A 156 -11.67 27.89 12.25
CA GLU A 156 -12.79 28.26 11.36
C GLU A 156 -12.62 27.68 9.96
N LYS A 157 -11.38 27.62 9.47
CA LYS A 157 -11.01 27.00 8.20
C LYS A 157 -10.02 25.88 8.40
N ILE A 158 -10.14 24.82 7.61
CA ILE A 158 -9.26 23.66 7.62
C ILE A 158 -8.69 23.41 6.23
N THR A 159 -7.44 22.94 6.19
CA THR A 159 -6.81 22.50 4.95
C THR A 159 -7.29 21.11 4.60
N VAL A 160 -7.86 20.96 3.42
CA VAL A 160 -8.28 19.68 2.85
C VAL A 160 -7.58 19.42 1.53
N ARG A 161 -7.49 18.14 1.19
CA ARG A 161 -7.00 17.67 -0.09
C ARG A 161 -8.18 17.27 -0.97
N HIS A 162 -8.17 17.75 -2.21
CA HIS A 162 -9.15 17.40 -3.23
C HIS A 162 -8.47 17.36 -4.60
N LEU A 163 -8.63 16.27 -5.35
CA LEU A 163 -8.03 16.08 -6.69
C LEU A 163 -6.51 16.35 -6.75
N GLY A 164 -5.78 16.08 -5.67
CA GLY A 164 -4.34 16.32 -5.57
C GLY A 164 -3.93 17.74 -5.18
N GLU A 165 -4.88 18.67 -5.06
CA GLU A 165 -4.63 20.04 -4.61
C GLU A 165 -5.04 20.25 -3.14
N PHE A 166 -4.41 21.23 -2.49
CA PHE A 166 -4.75 21.64 -1.13
C PHE A 166 -5.58 22.91 -1.16
N ILE A 167 -6.78 22.86 -0.61
CA ILE A 167 -7.71 23.97 -0.53
C ILE A 167 -8.13 24.22 0.92
N GLU A 168 -8.53 25.43 1.26
CA GLU A 168 -9.12 25.78 2.54
C GLU A 168 -10.64 25.78 2.44
N VAL A 169 -11.29 25.02 3.31
CA VAL A 169 -12.76 24.90 3.37
C VAL A 169 -13.27 24.98 4.80
N ASP A 170 -14.57 25.14 4.95
CA ASP A 170 -15.21 25.08 6.26
C ASP A 170 -15.23 23.63 6.79
N PRO A 171 -15.06 23.39 8.10
CA PRO A 171 -15.06 22.06 8.72
C PRO A 171 -16.30 21.22 8.43
N THR A 172 -17.42 21.87 8.10
CA THR A 172 -18.69 21.19 7.80
C THR A 172 -18.72 20.54 6.41
N GLU A 173 -17.91 21.04 5.49
CA GLU A 173 -17.79 20.52 4.09
C GLU A 173 -16.89 19.32 3.99
N ALA A 174 -15.92 19.17 4.90
CA ALA A 174 -14.99 18.05 4.89
C ALA A 174 -15.73 16.73 5.18
N THR A 175 -15.42 15.71 4.37
CA THR A 175 -16.09 14.40 4.43
C THR A 175 -15.27 13.38 5.22
N TYR A 176 -13.96 13.41 5.05
CA TYR A 176 -13.02 12.50 5.68
C TYR A 176 -11.80 13.25 6.23
N MET A 177 -11.06 12.57 7.08
CA MET A 177 -9.79 13.04 7.64
C MET A 177 -8.76 11.92 7.65
N ASP A 178 -7.51 12.25 7.42
CA ASP A 178 -6.39 11.32 7.55
C ASP A 178 -6.30 10.78 8.98
N VAL A 179 -5.92 9.51 9.12
CA VAL A 179 -5.79 8.85 10.42
C VAL A 179 -4.55 9.36 11.16
N SER A 180 -3.43 9.53 10.45
CA SER A 180 -2.15 9.94 11.00
C SER A 180 -1.24 10.50 9.90
N PRO A 181 -0.32 11.43 10.20
CA PRO A 181 0.71 11.89 9.25
C PRO A 181 1.61 10.75 8.73
N LYS A 182 1.83 9.71 9.53
CA LYS A 182 2.61 8.51 9.14
C LYS A 182 1.96 7.68 8.02
N GLN A 183 0.72 7.98 7.69
CA GLN A 183 -0.01 7.32 6.60
C GLN A 183 0.67 7.50 5.24
N LEU A 184 1.33 8.64 5.04
CA LEU A 184 2.00 9.00 3.80
C LEU A 184 3.20 8.10 3.47
N VAL A 185 3.92 7.63 4.49
CA VAL A 185 5.20 6.94 4.33
C VAL A 185 5.11 5.45 4.62
N SER A 186 6.13 4.70 4.20
CA SER A 186 6.28 3.27 4.50
C SER A 186 6.71 3.02 5.94
N VAL A 187 6.72 1.76 6.35
CA VAL A 187 7.13 1.37 7.71
C VAL A 187 8.58 1.78 7.98
N ALA A 188 9.51 1.51 7.06
CA ALA A 188 10.91 1.86 7.22
C ALA A 188 11.11 3.37 7.33
N ALA A 189 10.52 4.14 6.41
CA ALA A 189 10.60 5.60 6.43
C ALA A 189 9.95 6.21 7.69
N SER A 190 8.88 5.61 8.21
CA SER A 190 8.20 6.10 9.43
C SER A 190 9.02 5.95 10.71
N LEU A 191 10.06 5.14 10.69
CA LEU A 191 10.99 4.92 11.82
C LEU A 191 12.18 5.89 11.84
N ILE A 192 12.37 6.67 10.76
CA ILE A 192 13.42 7.70 10.70
C ILE A 192 13.02 8.83 11.65
N PRO A 193 13.84 9.15 12.68
CA PRO A 193 13.55 10.24 13.59
C PRO A 193 13.69 11.58 12.88
N PHE A 194 12.77 12.52 13.17
CA PHE A 194 12.76 13.88 12.58
C PHE A 194 12.69 13.89 11.05
N LEU A 195 11.99 12.92 10.46
CA LEU A 195 11.85 12.79 9.01
C LEU A 195 11.34 14.07 8.33
N GLU A 196 10.49 14.84 9.02
CA GLU A 196 9.93 16.10 8.55
C GLU A 196 10.97 17.21 8.33
N HIS A 197 12.16 17.07 8.91
CA HIS A 197 13.27 18.01 8.76
C HIS A 197 14.33 17.53 7.76
N ASP A 198 14.22 16.29 7.29
CA ASP A 198 15.16 15.69 6.36
C ASP A 198 14.80 15.99 4.91
N ASP A 199 15.84 16.15 4.07
CA ASP A 199 15.67 16.17 2.62
C ASP A 199 15.24 14.78 2.11
N ALA A 200 14.33 14.76 1.12
CA ALA A 200 13.79 13.52 0.56
C ALA A 200 14.87 12.57 0.02
N ASN A 201 15.94 13.11 -0.59
CA ASN A 201 17.05 12.31 -1.10
C ASN A 201 17.81 11.59 0.04
N ARG A 202 18.02 12.26 1.17
CA ARG A 202 18.68 11.67 2.33
C ARG A 202 17.79 10.66 3.03
N ALA A 203 16.49 10.95 3.13
CA ALA A 203 15.50 10.03 3.67
C ALA A 203 15.38 8.75 2.83
N LEU A 204 15.48 8.85 1.49
CA LEU A 204 15.53 7.71 0.57
C LEU A 204 16.73 6.82 0.87
N MET A 205 17.93 7.41 1.02
CA MET A 205 19.13 6.66 1.38
C MET A 205 18.98 5.98 2.75
N GLY A 206 18.44 6.69 3.75
CA GLY A 206 18.20 6.15 5.08
C GLY A 206 17.17 5.02 5.13
N SER A 207 16.15 5.06 4.29
CA SER A 207 15.13 3.99 4.24
C SER A 207 15.62 2.71 3.55
N ASN A 208 16.68 2.82 2.72
CA ASN A 208 17.27 1.68 1.99
C ASN A 208 18.44 1.02 2.73
N MET A 209 18.95 1.63 3.80
CA MET A 209 20.00 1.07 4.66
C MET A 209 19.43 0.22 5.78
#